data_c5f3a2e963b143aff2d4bf54d765e15e
#
_entry.id   c5f3a2e963b143aff2d4bf54d765e15e
#
_cell.length_a   1.000
_cell.length_b   1.000
_cell.length_c   1.000
_cell.angle_alpha   90.00
_cell.angle_beta   90.00
_cell.angle_gamma   90.00
#
_symmetry.space_group_name_H-M   'P 1'
#
loop_
_entity.id
_entity.type
_entity.pdbx_description
1 polymer ?
#
loop_
_entity_poly.entity_id
_entity_poly.type
_entity_poly.pdbx_seq_one_letter_code
_entity_poly.pdbx_strand_id
1 'polypeptide(L)'
;MKKIFVLVAGLFFCTLFANAQNNVIDSELQSILNQKNDDYIDVNIILKSQMSTAELSSFYCKSDSKEVRRELMVNELKKYSQRTQSDVLSFINAEERNDKVIDVKSFWLTNFISCKAKRDLIYQLASHPDVAAIVYNGEMEVVSDAIEKKSRSVQSSAEVAQHLTQIKADKAWELGYTGKGVIVAVLDSGVNTEHADLKDHLWNGNAQHGYNVVYPGQDPIDTGSHGTHCAGIVCGDGTSGKITGVAPDATLMSIKLYEGNSGLTLERLTRGIEFAVDNGADILSISQGWRGSYATAYRTE
;
A
#
# COMPACT_ATOMS: atom_id res chain seq x y z
N MET A 1 23.17 13.40 9.98
CA MET A 1 22.24 13.49 8.86
C MET A 1 21.45 12.20 8.81
N LYS A 2 20.42 12.06 9.67
CA LYS A 2 19.51 10.89 9.74
C LYS A 2 18.08 11.42 9.82
N LYS A 3 17.66 12.12 8.77
CA LYS A 3 16.28 12.59 8.65
C LYS A 3 15.88 12.28 7.23
N ILE A 4 14.85 11.54 7.04
CA ILE A 4 14.13 11.21 5.80
C ILE A 4 13.98 9.69 5.73
N PHE A 5 12.74 9.20 5.94
CA PHE A 5 12.11 8.15 5.14
C PHE A 5 10.83 7.55 5.73
N VAL A 6 10.27 8.10 6.83
CA VAL A 6 8.92 7.69 7.29
C VAL A 6 7.82 8.66 6.83
N LEU A 7 8.21 9.77 6.18
CA LEU A 7 7.28 10.88 5.87
C LEU A 7 6.45 10.70 4.58
N VAL A 8 6.72 9.69 3.75
CA VAL A 8 6.12 9.63 2.40
C VAL A 8 4.72 9.04 2.40
N ALA A 9 4.39 8.12 3.29
CA ALA A 9 3.04 7.53 3.32
C ALA A 9 1.96 8.48 3.88
N GLY A 10 2.32 9.33 4.85
CA GLY A 10 1.37 10.28 5.45
C GLY A 10 1.14 11.54 4.60
N LEU A 11 2.11 11.94 3.76
CA LEU A 11 2.00 13.12 2.89
C LEU A 11 1.08 12.91 1.67
N PHE A 12 0.85 11.67 1.26
CA PHE A 12 0.07 11.38 0.07
C PHE A 12 -1.45 11.61 0.22
N PHE A 13 -1.96 11.65 1.45
CA PHE A 13 -3.41 11.73 1.69
C PHE A 13 -3.92 13.08 2.23
N CYS A 14 -3.09 13.89 2.88
CA CYS A 14 -3.55 15.18 3.43
C CYS A 14 -3.89 16.25 2.39
N THR A 15 -3.50 16.08 1.12
CA THR A 15 -3.76 17.07 0.07
C THR A 15 -5.01 16.79 -0.79
N LEU A 16 -5.72 15.69 -0.53
CA LEU A 16 -6.94 15.31 -1.24
C LEU A 16 -8.09 16.33 -1.12
N PHE A 17 -8.03 17.25 -0.16
CA PHE A 17 -9.19 18.08 0.19
C PHE A 17 -9.11 19.55 -0.24
N ALA A 18 -8.01 20.01 -0.85
CA ALA A 18 -7.86 21.44 -1.15
C ALA A 18 -8.59 21.93 -2.40
N ASN A 19 -9.05 21.05 -3.30
CA ASN A 19 -9.69 21.45 -4.57
C ASN A 19 -10.93 20.64 -4.99
N ALA A 20 -11.56 19.87 -4.10
CA ALA A 20 -12.86 19.27 -4.41
C ALA A 20 -13.94 20.37 -4.31
N GLN A 21 -14.47 20.80 -5.43
CA GLN A 21 -15.75 21.51 -5.47
C GLN A 21 -16.77 20.72 -4.63
N ASN A 22 -17.32 21.35 -3.64
CA ASN A 22 -18.50 21.12 -2.77
C ASN A 22 -19.33 19.82 -2.87
N ASN A 23 -18.89 18.74 -3.53
CA ASN A 23 -19.63 17.49 -3.63
C ASN A 23 -18.97 16.41 -2.78
N VAL A 24 -19.67 15.97 -1.72
CA VAL A 24 -19.25 14.87 -0.85
C VAL A 24 -19.13 13.55 -1.64
N ILE A 25 -19.93 13.37 -2.69
CA ILE A 25 -19.88 12.22 -3.60
C ILE A 25 -19.03 12.58 -4.81
N ASP A 26 -18.01 11.77 -5.12
CA ASP A 26 -17.17 11.99 -6.29
C ASP A 26 -17.94 11.81 -7.62
N SER A 27 -17.41 12.37 -8.71
CA SER A 27 -18.10 12.39 -10.00
C SER A 27 -18.30 11.03 -10.63
N GLU A 28 -17.37 10.08 -10.42
CA GLU A 28 -17.47 8.71 -10.94
C GLU A 28 -18.57 7.94 -10.19
N LEU A 29 -18.54 8.00 -8.85
CA LEU A 29 -19.59 7.42 -8.03
C LEU A 29 -20.96 8.03 -8.35
N GLN A 30 -21.03 9.35 -8.54
CA GLN A 30 -22.28 10.02 -8.93
C GLN A 30 -22.81 9.50 -10.28
N SER A 31 -21.93 9.22 -11.24
CA SER A 31 -22.31 8.63 -12.53
C SER A 31 -22.90 7.21 -12.36
N ILE A 32 -22.30 6.39 -11.49
CA ILE A 32 -22.78 5.04 -11.15
C ILE A 32 -24.14 5.13 -10.44
N LEU A 33 -24.28 6.03 -9.48
CA LEU A 33 -25.52 6.26 -8.73
C LEU A 33 -26.67 6.72 -9.62
N ASN A 34 -26.42 7.36 -10.74
CA ASN A 34 -27.46 7.76 -11.69
C ASN A 34 -28.01 6.59 -12.54
N GLN A 35 -27.31 5.46 -12.58
CA GLN A 35 -27.81 4.26 -13.23
C GLN A 35 -28.89 3.60 -12.35
N LYS A 36 -29.99 3.19 -12.93
CA LYS A 36 -31.11 2.59 -12.18
C LYS A 36 -30.85 1.10 -11.92
N ASN A 37 -30.04 0.78 -10.92
CA ASN A 37 -29.93 -0.56 -10.36
C ASN A 37 -29.96 -0.50 -8.82
N ASP A 38 -30.32 -1.60 -8.18
CA ASP A 38 -30.39 -1.74 -6.72
C ASP A 38 -29.22 -2.59 -6.18
N ASP A 39 -28.11 -2.64 -6.93
CA ASP A 39 -26.93 -3.41 -6.58
C ASP A 39 -26.13 -2.70 -5.48
N TYR A 40 -25.31 -3.46 -4.78
CA TYR A 40 -24.29 -2.91 -3.91
C TYR A 40 -23.20 -2.23 -4.73
N ILE A 41 -22.79 -1.06 -4.29
CA ILE A 41 -21.72 -0.28 -4.89
C ILE A 41 -20.54 -0.26 -3.90
N ASP A 42 -19.37 -0.60 -4.40
CA ASP A 42 -18.12 -0.62 -3.60
C ASP A 42 -17.61 0.82 -3.41
N VAL A 43 -17.52 1.27 -2.17
CA VAL A 43 -17.19 2.68 -1.85
C VAL A 43 -16.18 2.79 -0.72
N ASN A 44 -15.41 3.88 -0.74
CA ASN A 44 -14.58 4.33 0.36
C ASN A 44 -15.16 5.62 0.94
N ILE A 45 -15.42 5.62 2.23
CA ILE A 45 -16.00 6.72 3.00
C ILE A 45 -14.85 7.41 3.74
N ILE A 46 -14.45 8.58 3.27
CA ILE A 46 -13.34 9.36 3.81
C ILE A 46 -13.86 10.24 4.94
N LEU A 47 -13.25 10.17 6.11
CA LEU A 47 -13.65 10.95 7.28
C LEU A 47 -13.04 12.37 7.23
N LYS A 48 -13.74 13.37 7.79
CA LYS A 48 -13.22 14.75 7.97
C LYS A 48 -12.04 14.80 8.92
N SER A 49 -12.09 13.98 9.97
CA SER A 49 -11.03 13.91 10.95
C SER A 49 -9.84 13.14 10.40
N GLN A 50 -8.76 13.83 10.08
CA GLN A 50 -7.48 13.26 9.67
C GLN A 50 -6.39 13.75 10.61
N MET A 51 -5.50 12.83 11.07
CA MET A 51 -4.37 13.24 11.89
C MET A 51 -3.36 14.02 11.04
N SER A 52 -3.01 15.22 11.47
CA SER A 52 -2.07 16.06 10.73
C SER A 52 -0.63 15.53 10.80
N THR A 53 0.18 15.88 9.80
CA THR A 53 1.62 15.54 9.78
C THR A 53 2.38 16.16 10.96
N ALA A 54 1.92 17.29 11.49
CA ALA A 54 2.51 17.91 12.67
C ALA A 54 2.26 17.08 13.94
N GLU A 55 1.03 16.56 14.11
CA GLU A 55 0.69 15.65 15.19
C GLU A 55 1.49 14.35 15.10
N LEU A 56 1.56 13.71 13.92
CA LEU A 56 2.37 12.53 13.69
C LEU A 56 3.86 12.77 14.00
N SER A 57 4.40 13.90 13.58
CA SER A 57 5.80 14.27 13.83
C SER A 57 6.10 14.41 15.33
N SER A 58 5.12 14.79 16.14
CA SER A 58 5.30 14.90 17.59
C SER A 58 5.59 13.56 18.27
N PHE A 59 5.10 12.45 17.70
CA PHE A 59 5.37 11.09 18.18
C PHE A 59 6.75 10.59 17.76
N TYR A 60 7.26 11.04 16.62
CA TYR A 60 8.55 10.63 16.07
C TYR A 60 9.74 10.99 16.99
N CYS A 61 9.65 12.07 17.74
CA CYS A 61 10.71 12.56 18.61
C CYS A 61 10.75 11.92 20.01
N LYS A 62 9.85 10.98 20.33
CA LYS A 62 9.69 10.42 21.69
C LYS A 62 10.65 9.27 22.03
N SER A 63 11.39 8.74 21.07
CA SER A 63 12.34 7.65 21.29
C SER A 63 13.46 7.65 20.26
N ASP A 64 14.63 7.13 20.63
CA ASP A 64 15.77 6.89 19.72
C ASP A 64 15.62 5.57 18.94
N SER A 65 14.88 4.58 19.48
CA SER A 65 14.59 3.32 18.77
C SER A 65 13.54 3.53 17.67
N LYS A 66 13.87 3.02 16.45
CA LYS A 66 12.93 3.06 15.31
C LYS A 66 11.68 2.23 15.55
N GLU A 67 11.84 1.09 16.23
CA GLU A 67 10.77 0.15 16.56
C GLU A 67 9.77 0.79 17.51
N VAL A 68 10.25 1.40 18.57
CA VAL A 68 9.42 2.11 19.58
C VAL A 68 8.69 3.29 18.94
N ARG A 69 9.38 4.07 18.09
CA ARG A 69 8.73 5.18 17.36
C ARG A 69 7.60 4.70 16.46
N ARG A 70 7.84 3.62 15.69
CA ARG A 70 6.81 3.02 14.83
C ARG A 70 5.62 2.56 15.66
N GLU A 71 5.86 1.81 16.73
CA GLU A 71 4.81 1.31 17.60
C GLU A 71 3.97 2.44 18.21
N LEU A 72 4.60 3.49 18.69
CA LEU A 72 3.90 4.66 19.23
C LEU A 72 3.02 5.33 18.16
N MET A 73 3.55 5.56 16.96
CA MET A 73 2.80 6.19 15.88
C MET A 73 1.62 5.32 15.42
N VAL A 74 1.83 4.03 15.22
CA VAL A 74 0.78 3.08 14.82
C VAL A 74 -0.32 3.01 15.87
N ASN A 75 0.04 2.90 17.15
CA ASN A 75 -0.92 2.85 18.24
C ASN A 75 -1.76 4.13 18.34
N GLU A 76 -1.15 5.30 18.14
CA GLU A 76 -1.88 6.57 18.16
C GLU A 76 -2.80 6.73 16.94
N LEU A 77 -2.36 6.33 15.75
CA LEU A 77 -3.21 6.31 14.55
C LEU A 77 -4.41 5.38 14.72
N LYS A 78 -4.19 4.17 15.26
CA LYS A 78 -5.27 3.20 15.52
C LYS A 78 -6.28 3.74 16.54
N LYS A 79 -5.81 4.33 17.65
CA LYS A 79 -6.70 4.97 18.62
C LYS A 79 -7.47 6.15 18.03
N TYR A 80 -6.78 6.95 17.20
CA TYR A 80 -7.40 8.10 16.54
C TYR A 80 -8.51 7.65 15.59
N SER A 81 -8.24 6.70 14.71
CA SER A 81 -9.24 6.19 13.77
C SER A 81 -10.40 5.52 14.49
N GLN A 82 -10.12 4.70 15.50
CA GLN A 82 -11.14 4.02 16.31
C GLN A 82 -12.11 5.00 16.95
N ARG A 83 -11.60 6.12 17.47
CA ARG A 83 -12.41 7.18 18.09
C ARG A 83 -13.22 7.95 17.05
N THR A 84 -12.59 8.33 15.93
CA THR A 84 -13.20 9.22 14.93
C THR A 84 -14.11 8.51 13.94
N GLN A 85 -13.99 7.19 13.81
CA GLN A 85 -14.87 6.36 12.99
C GLN A 85 -16.10 5.85 13.74
N SER A 86 -16.14 5.93 15.08
CA SER A 86 -17.14 5.28 15.91
C SER A 86 -18.59 5.60 15.52
N ASP A 87 -18.88 6.85 15.25
CA ASP A 87 -20.24 7.31 14.95
C ASP A 87 -20.69 6.86 13.56
N VAL A 88 -19.79 6.99 12.55
CA VAL A 88 -20.06 6.53 11.19
C VAL A 88 -20.19 5.00 11.14
N LEU A 89 -19.32 4.25 11.84
CA LEU A 89 -19.41 2.80 11.94
C LEU A 89 -20.70 2.36 12.63
N SER A 90 -21.10 3.06 13.70
CA SER A 90 -22.38 2.77 14.38
C SER A 90 -23.57 2.96 13.47
N PHE A 91 -23.56 4.03 12.66
CA PHE A 91 -24.58 4.29 11.65
C PHE A 91 -24.62 3.20 10.59
N ILE A 92 -23.47 2.81 10.03
CA ILE A 92 -23.33 1.76 9.02
C ILE A 92 -23.81 0.40 9.56
N ASN A 93 -23.35 0.01 10.76
CA ASN A 93 -23.66 -1.29 11.36
C ASN A 93 -25.19 -1.42 11.69
N ALA A 94 -25.87 -0.30 11.95
CA ALA A 94 -27.32 -0.32 12.11
C ALA A 94 -28.05 -0.69 10.81
N GLU A 95 -27.46 -0.34 9.66
CA GLU A 95 -28.04 -0.59 8.33
C GLU A 95 -27.65 -1.96 7.74
N GLU A 96 -26.68 -2.69 8.31
CA GLU A 96 -26.41 -4.09 7.95
C GLU A 96 -27.63 -4.98 8.14
N ARG A 97 -28.38 -4.77 9.22
CA ARG A 97 -29.61 -5.54 9.50
C ARG A 97 -30.73 -5.28 8.50
N ASN A 98 -30.64 -4.18 7.78
CA ASN A 98 -31.59 -3.76 6.74
C ASN A 98 -31.14 -4.16 5.34
N ASP A 99 -30.07 -4.98 5.21
CA ASP A 99 -29.49 -5.44 3.95
C ASP A 99 -29.06 -4.27 3.04
N LYS A 100 -28.56 -3.16 3.63
CA LYS A 100 -28.12 -1.98 2.89
C LYS A 100 -26.63 -1.85 2.76
N VAL A 101 -25.85 -2.61 3.52
CA VAL A 101 -24.39 -2.60 3.52
C VAL A 101 -23.83 -3.97 3.85
N ILE A 102 -22.72 -4.31 3.22
CA ILE A 102 -21.93 -5.52 3.47
C ILE A 102 -20.44 -5.20 3.35
N ASP A 103 -19.57 -6.12 3.76
CA ASP A 103 -18.12 -6.06 3.61
C ASP A 103 -17.48 -4.79 4.25
N VAL A 104 -17.97 -4.37 5.41
CA VAL A 104 -17.49 -3.18 6.12
C VAL A 104 -16.06 -3.41 6.65
N LYS A 105 -15.15 -2.51 6.31
CA LYS A 105 -13.74 -2.53 6.72
C LYS A 105 -13.28 -1.15 7.14
N SER A 106 -12.60 -1.09 8.27
CA SER A 106 -12.03 0.14 8.83
C SER A 106 -10.53 0.20 8.56
N PHE A 107 -10.04 1.35 8.13
CA PHE A 107 -8.64 1.62 7.84
C PHE A 107 -8.13 2.74 8.75
N TRP A 108 -7.03 2.46 9.44
CA TRP A 108 -6.48 3.38 10.43
C TRP A 108 -5.43 4.33 9.85
N LEU A 109 -4.72 3.91 8.79
CA LEU A 109 -3.62 4.68 8.23
C LEU A 109 -4.08 6.02 7.65
N THR A 110 -5.17 6.00 6.92
CA THR A 110 -5.74 7.15 6.21
C THR A 110 -7.17 7.48 6.64
N ASN A 111 -7.58 6.91 7.77
CA ASN A 111 -8.84 7.15 8.44
C ASN A 111 -10.07 7.15 7.52
N PHE A 112 -10.30 6.04 6.84
CA PHE A 112 -11.48 5.81 6.01
C PHE A 112 -12.13 4.45 6.29
N ILE A 113 -13.38 4.30 5.85
CA ILE A 113 -14.14 3.04 5.91
C ILE A 113 -14.44 2.61 4.48
N SER A 114 -14.16 1.35 4.15
CA SER A 114 -14.56 0.73 2.89
C SER A 114 -15.74 -0.20 3.13
N CYS A 115 -16.72 -0.17 2.22
CA CYS A 115 -17.86 -1.09 2.28
C CYS A 115 -18.53 -1.19 0.91
N LYS A 116 -19.40 -2.20 0.79
CA LYS A 116 -20.37 -2.27 -0.32
C LYS A 116 -21.71 -1.79 0.20
N ALA A 117 -22.22 -0.70 -0.33
CA ALA A 117 -23.44 -0.06 0.14
C ALA A 117 -24.47 0.14 -0.97
N LYS A 118 -25.77 0.09 -0.60
CA LYS A 118 -26.85 0.47 -1.50
C LYS A 118 -26.95 1.99 -1.64
N ARG A 119 -27.49 2.43 -2.75
CA ARG A 119 -27.61 3.83 -3.16
C ARG A 119 -28.18 4.75 -2.08
N ASP A 120 -29.28 4.34 -1.47
CA ASP A 120 -29.97 5.15 -0.46
C ASP A 120 -29.08 5.38 0.78
N LEU A 121 -28.32 4.37 1.20
CA LEU A 121 -27.37 4.49 2.29
C LEU A 121 -26.20 5.42 1.92
N ILE A 122 -25.72 5.35 0.67
CA ILE A 122 -24.64 6.25 0.20
C ILE A 122 -25.07 7.72 0.30
N TYR A 123 -26.30 8.07 -0.09
CA TYR A 123 -26.82 9.44 0.06
C TYR A 123 -27.00 9.85 1.52
N GLN A 124 -27.40 8.92 2.39
CA GLN A 124 -27.50 9.18 3.83
C GLN A 124 -26.11 9.44 4.44
N LEU A 125 -25.12 8.61 4.10
CA LEU A 125 -23.72 8.78 4.50
C LEU A 125 -23.11 10.08 3.98
N ALA A 126 -23.46 10.51 2.78
CA ALA A 126 -23.01 11.79 2.23
C ALA A 126 -23.54 13.01 3.03
N SER A 127 -24.62 12.81 3.78
CA SER A 127 -25.19 13.83 4.68
C SER A 127 -24.65 13.74 6.12
N HIS A 128 -23.83 12.73 6.42
CA HIS A 128 -23.31 12.52 7.77
C HIS A 128 -22.27 13.61 8.11
N PRO A 129 -22.32 14.23 9.33
CA PRO A 129 -21.45 15.35 9.68
C PRO A 129 -19.95 15.04 9.63
N ASP A 130 -19.55 13.78 9.90
CA ASP A 130 -18.16 13.37 9.97
C ASP A 130 -17.59 12.86 8.64
N VAL A 131 -18.42 12.74 7.60
CA VAL A 131 -17.99 12.30 6.26
C VAL A 131 -17.52 13.50 5.45
N ALA A 132 -16.28 13.40 4.94
CA ALA A 132 -15.69 14.40 4.06
C ALA A 132 -15.98 14.12 2.60
N ALA A 133 -15.83 12.85 2.18
CA ALA A 133 -16.08 12.42 0.82
C ALA A 133 -16.46 10.94 0.78
N ILE A 134 -17.20 10.54 -0.25
CA ILE A 134 -17.45 9.15 -0.61
C ILE A 134 -16.98 8.97 -2.06
N VAL A 135 -16.08 8.03 -2.27
CA VAL A 135 -15.47 7.76 -3.56
C VAL A 135 -15.74 6.32 -3.98
N TYR A 136 -15.89 6.09 -5.27
CA TYR A 136 -15.99 4.74 -5.81
C TYR A 136 -14.71 3.95 -5.55
N ASN A 137 -14.81 2.72 -5.04
CA ASN A 137 -13.66 1.83 -4.85
C ASN A 137 -13.46 0.96 -6.09
N GLY A 138 -13.36 1.59 -7.25
CA GLY A 138 -13.13 0.93 -8.52
C GLY A 138 -11.72 0.38 -8.65
N GLU A 139 -11.54 -0.53 -9.60
CA GLU A 139 -10.22 -1.01 -9.97
C GLU A 139 -9.43 0.09 -10.67
N MET A 140 -8.21 0.28 -10.22
CA MET A 140 -7.24 1.18 -10.84
C MET A 140 -6.52 0.45 -11.98
N GLU A 141 -6.39 1.09 -13.14
CA GLU A 141 -5.57 0.55 -14.21
C GLU A 141 -4.09 0.57 -13.78
N VAL A 142 -3.52 -0.61 -13.62
CA VAL A 142 -2.10 -0.76 -13.28
C VAL A 142 -1.26 -0.52 -14.54
N VAL A 143 -0.41 0.49 -14.51
CA VAL A 143 0.56 0.73 -15.56
C VAL A 143 1.80 -0.09 -15.22
N SER A 144 1.90 -1.29 -15.78
CA SER A 144 3.10 -2.12 -15.75
C SER A 144 3.68 -2.23 -17.15
N ASP A 145 4.95 -1.92 -17.31
CA ASP A 145 5.63 -2.20 -18.57
C ASP A 145 5.79 -3.71 -18.75
N ALA A 146 5.46 -4.20 -19.94
CA ALA A 146 5.67 -5.61 -20.29
C ALA A 146 7.18 -5.92 -20.27
N ILE A 147 7.60 -6.73 -19.30
CA ILE A 147 9.00 -7.18 -19.22
C ILE A 147 9.20 -8.28 -20.24
N GLU A 148 9.96 -7.99 -21.32
CA GLU A 148 10.37 -9.02 -22.26
C GLU A 148 11.26 -10.05 -21.57
N LYS A 149 10.82 -11.31 -21.57
CA LYS A 149 11.61 -12.45 -21.07
C LYS A 149 12.80 -12.70 -22.01
N LYS A 150 13.96 -12.12 -21.71
CA LYS A 150 15.23 -12.51 -22.32
C LYS A 150 15.93 -13.50 -21.41
N SER A 151 15.92 -14.79 -21.81
CA SER A 151 16.74 -15.81 -21.18
C SER A 151 18.23 -15.50 -21.45
N ARG A 152 19.05 -15.37 -20.40
CA ARG A 152 20.50 -15.27 -20.47
C ARG A 152 21.14 -16.46 -19.79
N SER A 153 22.24 -16.97 -20.38
CA SER A 153 23.07 -18.02 -19.83
C SER A 153 23.84 -17.54 -18.58
N VAL A 154 23.90 -18.40 -17.57
CA VAL A 154 24.58 -18.17 -16.31
C VAL A 154 26.11 -18.16 -16.51
N GLN A 155 26.79 -17.12 -16.04
CA GLN A 155 28.24 -17.05 -15.89
C GLN A 155 28.65 -17.13 -14.41
N SER A 156 29.74 -17.81 -14.11
CA SER A 156 30.13 -18.31 -12.81
C SER A 156 30.91 -17.33 -11.89
N SER A 157 30.57 -16.06 -11.84
CA SER A 157 30.96 -15.12 -10.79
C SER A 157 29.90 -14.03 -10.72
N ALA A 158 29.43 -13.67 -9.52
CA ALA A 158 28.42 -12.65 -9.37
C ALA A 158 28.92 -11.30 -9.91
N GLU A 159 28.50 -10.95 -11.11
CA GLU A 159 28.78 -9.66 -11.72
C GLU A 159 27.82 -8.62 -11.15
N VAL A 160 28.31 -7.42 -10.84
CA VAL A 160 27.45 -6.32 -10.43
C VAL A 160 26.77 -5.70 -11.64
N ALA A 161 25.44 -5.54 -11.59
CA ALA A 161 24.69 -4.95 -12.69
C ALA A 161 25.07 -3.48 -12.90
N GLN A 162 25.20 -3.05 -14.16
CA GLN A 162 25.66 -1.71 -14.53
C GLN A 162 24.85 -0.57 -13.87
N HIS A 163 23.54 -0.72 -13.72
CA HIS A 163 22.72 0.30 -13.09
C HIS A 163 23.11 0.54 -11.62
N LEU A 164 23.62 -0.48 -10.92
CA LEU A 164 24.07 -0.35 -9.52
C LEU A 164 25.35 0.47 -9.40
N THR A 165 26.29 0.27 -10.33
CA THR A 165 27.53 1.08 -10.37
C THR A 165 27.25 2.51 -10.82
N GLN A 166 26.29 2.74 -11.70
CA GLN A 166 25.85 4.08 -12.11
C GLN A 166 25.30 4.91 -10.94
N ILE A 167 24.51 4.29 -10.07
CA ILE A 167 23.97 4.94 -8.86
C ILE A 167 24.92 4.85 -7.66
N LYS A 168 26.08 4.23 -7.83
CA LYS A 168 27.12 4.04 -6.80
C LYS A 168 26.65 3.19 -5.61
N ALA A 169 25.76 2.22 -5.83
CA ALA A 169 25.34 1.28 -4.79
C ALA A 169 26.54 0.44 -4.30
N ASP A 170 27.45 0.03 -5.20
CA ASP A 170 28.71 -0.63 -4.87
C ASP A 170 29.55 0.16 -3.86
N LYS A 171 29.57 1.49 -3.94
CA LYS A 171 30.28 2.34 -2.99
C LYS A 171 29.62 2.39 -1.62
N ALA A 172 28.30 2.28 -1.55
CA ALA A 172 27.58 2.13 -0.28
C ALA A 172 27.91 0.79 0.40
N TRP A 173 28.01 -0.28 -0.39
CA TRP A 173 28.37 -1.62 0.12
C TRP A 173 29.81 -1.67 0.66
N GLU A 174 30.78 -1.00 0.00
CA GLU A 174 32.16 -0.84 0.50
C GLU A 174 32.19 -0.16 1.89
N LEU A 175 31.18 0.65 2.21
CA LEU A 175 31.01 1.29 3.53
C LEU A 175 30.19 0.44 4.51
N GLY A 176 29.77 -0.76 4.12
CA GLY A 176 28.96 -1.68 4.94
C GLY A 176 27.45 -1.46 4.87
N TYR A 177 26.95 -0.60 3.98
CA TYR A 177 25.52 -0.34 3.81
C TYR A 177 24.90 -1.25 2.74
N THR A 178 24.57 -2.46 3.12
CA THR A 178 24.03 -3.51 2.22
C THR A 178 22.52 -3.77 2.38
N GLY A 179 21.85 -3.06 3.30
CA GLY A 179 20.45 -3.29 3.67
C GLY A 179 20.27 -4.28 4.82
N LYS A 180 21.36 -4.80 5.39
CA LYS A 180 21.27 -5.77 6.51
C LYS A 180 20.48 -5.20 7.69
N GLY A 181 19.47 -5.97 8.14
CA GLY A 181 18.57 -5.59 9.24
C GLY A 181 17.48 -4.59 8.84
N VAL A 182 17.27 -4.36 7.52
CA VAL A 182 16.17 -3.55 6.98
C VAL A 182 15.14 -4.49 6.35
N ILE A 183 13.87 -4.32 6.69
CA ILE A 183 12.75 -5.02 6.08
C ILE A 183 12.15 -4.14 4.99
N VAL A 184 12.20 -4.60 3.74
CA VAL A 184 11.56 -3.94 2.60
C VAL A 184 10.33 -4.73 2.18
N ALA A 185 9.15 -4.11 2.30
CA ALA A 185 7.93 -4.67 1.76
C ALA A 185 7.78 -4.25 0.29
N VAL A 186 7.69 -5.23 -0.61
CA VAL A 186 7.38 -5.03 -2.04
C VAL A 186 5.88 -5.25 -2.24
N LEU A 187 5.17 -4.15 -2.49
CA LEU A 187 3.73 -4.12 -2.70
C LEU A 187 3.44 -4.13 -4.19
N ASP A 188 3.15 -5.34 -4.74
CA ASP A 188 3.09 -5.55 -6.19
C ASP A 188 2.19 -6.76 -6.57
N SER A 189 2.46 -7.43 -7.67
CA SER A 189 1.78 -8.66 -8.11
C SER A 189 2.13 -9.91 -7.28
N GLY A 190 2.92 -9.77 -6.22
CA GLY A 190 3.52 -10.85 -5.44
C GLY A 190 4.98 -11.07 -5.79
N VAL A 191 5.60 -12.09 -5.21
CA VAL A 191 7.01 -12.46 -5.45
C VAL A 191 7.13 -13.97 -5.67
N ASN A 192 7.99 -14.38 -6.60
CA ASN A 192 8.41 -15.78 -6.72
C ASN A 192 9.38 -16.11 -5.57
N THR A 193 8.87 -16.75 -4.53
CA THR A 193 9.63 -17.09 -3.32
C THR A 193 10.70 -18.16 -3.55
N GLU A 194 10.64 -18.89 -4.66
CA GLU A 194 11.63 -19.90 -5.05
C GLU A 194 12.75 -19.34 -5.95
N HIS A 195 12.72 -18.03 -6.26
CA HIS A 195 13.76 -17.41 -7.10
C HIS A 195 15.11 -17.45 -6.37
N ALA A 196 16.15 -17.96 -7.05
CA ALA A 196 17.47 -18.19 -6.46
C ALA A 196 18.05 -16.97 -5.73
N ASP A 197 17.88 -15.77 -6.30
CA ASP A 197 18.41 -14.51 -5.75
C ASP A 197 17.53 -13.89 -4.66
N LEU A 198 16.37 -14.49 -4.31
CA LEU A 198 15.40 -13.90 -3.40
C LEU A 198 15.03 -14.79 -2.22
N LYS A 199 15.06 -16.13 -2.40
CA LYS A 199 14.56 -17.09 -1.43
C LYS A 199 15.23 -17.01 -0.06
N ASP A 200 16.49 -16.62 -0.01
CA ASP A 200 17.27 -16.54 1.24
C ASP A 200 17.07 -15.19 1.97
N HIS A 201 16.31 -14.27 1.37
CA HIS A 201 16.00 -12.94 1.90
C HIS A 201 14.58 -12.80 2.45
N LEU A 202 13.77 -13.85 2.35
CA LEU A 202 12.34 -13.76 2.66
C LEU A 202 12.08 -13.45 4.15
N TRP A 203 11.13 -12.58 4.39
CA TRP A 203 10.64 -12.26 5.72
C TRP A 203 9.98 -13.46 6.38
N ASN A 204 10.32 -13.73 7.63
CA ASN A 204 9.92 -14.96 8.37
C ASN A 204 8.86 -14.68 9.45
N GLY A 205 8.15 -13.57 9.40
CA GLY A 205 7.11 -13.23 10.39
C GLY A 205 5.85 -14.10 10.27
N ASN A 206 5.62 -14.72 9.10
CA ASN A 206 4.62 -15.77 8.90
C ASN A 206 5.10 -16.78 7.84
N ALA A 207 4.37 -17.90 7.71
CA ALA A 207 4.73 -18.98 6.77
C ALA A 207 4.63 -18.56 5.29
N GLN A 208 3.84 -17.54 4.97
CA GLN A 208 3.65 -17.02 3.61
C GLN A 208 4.70 -15.99 3.20
N HIS A 209 5.61 -15.59 4.07
CA HIS A 209 6.61 -14.53 3.84
C HIS A 209 6.03 -13.17 3.48
N GLY A 210 4.78 -12.91 3.86
CA GLY A 210 4.08 -11.69 3.53
C GLY A 210 2.55 -11.82 3.57
N TYR A 211 1.86 -11.12 2.66
CA TYR A 211 0.41 -11.09 2.65
C TYR A 211 -0.18 -11.04 1.23
N ASN A 212 -1.14 -11.91 0.98
CA ASN A 212 -1.95 -11.87 -0.23
C ASN A 212 -3.25 -11.10 0.05
N VAL A 213 -3.32 -9.86 -0.42
CA VAL A 213 -4.49 -9.00 -0.24
C VAL A 213 -5.66 -9.46 -1.12
N VAL A 214 -5.34 -10.06 -2.27
CA VAL A 214 -6.35 -10.53 -3.25
C VAL A 214 -7.07 -11.76 -2.72
N TYR A 215 -6.29 -12.72 -2.18
CA TYR A 215 -6.78 -13.99 -1.65
C TYR A 215 -6.21 -14.21 -0.23
N PRO A 216 -6.81 -13.59 0.80
CA PRO A 216 -6.32 -13.71 2.17
C PRO A 216 -6.18 -15.17 2.61
N GLY A 217 -5.02 -15.51 3.20
CA GLY A 217 -4.69 -16.87 3.62
C GLY A 217 -3.95 -17.71 2.58
N GLN A 218 -3.82 -17.23 1.34
CA GLN A 218 -2.96 -17.83 0.33
C GLN A 218 -1.59 -17.14 0.30
N ASP A 219 -0.58 -17.82 -0.28
CA ASP A 219 0.74 -17.26 -0.46
C ASP A 219 0.71 -16.09 -1.46
N PRO A 220 1.50 -15.03 -1.22
CA PRO A 220 1.58 -13.87 -2.10
C PRO A 220 2.50 -14.13 -3.30
N ILE A 221 2.28 -15.26 -4.00
CA ILE A 221 3.10 -15.68 -5.14
C ILE A 221 2.80 -14.82 -6.36
N ASP A 222 3.85 -14.43 -7.05
CA ASP A 222 3.78 -13.72 -8.32
C ASP A 222 3.36 -14.69 -9.44
N THR A 223 2.22 -14.46 -10.01
CA THR A 223 1.70 -15.21 -11.18
C THR A 223 2.07 -14.54 -12.51
N GLY A 224 2.59 -13.32 -12.44
CA GLY A 224 3.15 -12.57 -13.56
C GLY A 224 4.67 -12.62 -13.59
N SER A 225 5.30 -11.47 -13.45
CA SER A 225 6.76 -11.33 -13.32
C SER A 225 7.15 -9.97 -12.75
N HIS A 226 6.21 -9.03 -12.65
CA HIS A 226 6.52 -7.64 -12.31
C HIS A 226 6.99 -7.50 -10.86
N GLY A 227 6.27 -8.03 -9.90
CA GLY A 227 6.66 -7.95 -8.49
C GLY A 227 7.96 -8.69 -8.18
N THR A 228 8.19 -9.85 -8.82
CA THR A 228 9.46 -10.59 -8.72
C THR A 228 10.62 -9.77 -9.29
N HIS A 229 10.41 -9.08 -10.42
CA HIS A 229 11.42 -8.18 -10.99
C HIS A 229 11.70 -6.99 -10.07
N CYS A 230 10.68 -6.35 -9.52
CA CYS A 230 10.83 -5.27 -8.55
C CYS A 230 11.59 -5.73 -7.29
N ALA A 231 11.28 -6.91 -6.77
CA ALA A 231 12.01 -7.52 -5.67
C ALA A 231 13.49 -7.77 -6.00
N GLY A 232 13.78 -8.25 -7.22
CA GLY A 232 15.14 -8.41 -7.71
C GLY A 232 15.94 -7.11 -7.77
N ILE A 233 15.30 -5.98 -8.10
CA ILE A 233 15.92 -4.64 -8.06
C ILE A 233 16.15 -4.18 -6.62
N VAL A 234 15.30 -4.60 -5.67
CA VAL A 234 15.47 -4.28 -4.25
C VAL A 234 16.63 -5.07 -3.64
N CYS A 235 16.63 -6.40 -3.73
CA CYS A 235 17.51 -7.26 -2.95
C CYS A 235 18.10 -8.47 -3.70
N GLY A 236 18.04 -8.54 -5.03
CA GLY A 236 18.64 -9.65 -5.77
C GLY A 236 20.15 -9.76 -5.52
N ASP A 237 20.58 -10.84 -4.84
CA ASP A 237 21.93 -11.02 -4.28
C ASP A 237 22.97 -11.55 -5.27
N GLY A 238 22.53 -11.97 -6.44
CA GLY A 238 23.41 -12.50 -7.49
C GLY A 238 23.73 -13.99 -7.40
N THR A 239 23.00 -14.74 -6.58
CA THR A 239 23.13 -16.22 -6.53
C THR A 239 22.94 -16.85 -7.91
N SER A 240 22.11 -16.27 -8.78
CA SER A 240 21.95 -16.69 -10.19
C SER A 240 23.04 -16.15 -11.14
N GLY A 241 24.08 -15.47 -10.64
CA GLY A 241 25.25 -15.01 -11.38
C GLY A 241 25.39 -13.50 -11.54
N LYS A 242 24.38 -12.69 -11.20
CA LYS A 242 24.45 -11.23 -11.30
C LYS A 242 23.70 -10.53 -10.17
N ILE A 243 24.41 -9.71 -9.41
CA ILE A 243 23.79 -8.86 -8.37
C ILE A 243 22.97 -7.76 -9.05
N THR A 244 21.67 -7.72 -8.78
CA THR A 244 20.73 -6.76 -9.34
C THR A 244 20.09 -5.87 -8.27
N GLY A 245 20.16 -6.27 -6.99
CA GLY A 245 19.55 -5.60 -5.87
C GLY A 245 20.40 -4.45 -5.33
N VAL A 246 19.77 -3.32 -5.06
CA VAL A 246 20.41 -2.14 -4.43
C VAL A 246 20.83 -2.45 -2.99
N ALA A 247 20.05 -3.29 -2.30
CA ALA A 247 20.22 -3.67 -0.90
C ALA A 247 20.27 -5.21 -0.78
N PRO A 248 21.37 -5.88 -1.21
CA PRO A 248 21.44 -7.32 -1.37
C PRO A 248 21.34 -8.12 -0.04
N ASP A 249 21.45 -7.47 1.11
CA ASP A 249 21.25 -8.10 2.44
C ASP A 249 19.92 -7.67 3.13
N ALA A 250 19.02 -6.99 2.41
CA ALA A 250 17.72 -6.61 2.98
C ALA A 250 16.80 -7.82 3.11
N THR A 251 15.91 -7.78 4.09
CA THR A 251 14.83 -8.76 4.24
C THR A 251 13.63 -8.35 3.38
N LEU A 252 13.11 -9.27 2.59
CA LEU A 252 12.03 -9.07 1.62
C LEU A 252 10.69 -9.55 2.17
N MET A 253 9.73 -8.64 2.32
CA MET A 253 8.33 -8.97 2.62
C MET A 253 7.49 -8.84 1.35
N SER A 254 6.83 -9.93 0.93
CA SER A 254 5.98 -9.96 -0.26
C SER A 254 4.56 -9.52 0.07
N ILE A 255 4.05 -8.48 -0.61
CA ILE A 255 2.64 -8.06 -0.50
C ILE A 255 2.00 -8.11 -1.89
N LYS A 256 1.12 -9.08 -2.09
CA LYS A 256 0.38 -9.21 -3.35
C LYS A 256 -0.88 -8.36 -3.32
N LEU A 257 -0.88 -7.28 -4.11
CA LEU A 257 -1.98 -6.31 -4.19
C LEU A 257 -2.99 -6.62 -5.31
N TYR A 258 -2.55 -7.29 -6.38
CA TYR A 258 -3.36 -7.53 -7.58
C TYR A 258 -2.92 -8.80 -8.31
N GLU A 259 -3.77 -9.24 -9.24
CA GLU A 259 -3.54 -10.38 -10.13
C GLU A 259 -3.56 -9.90 -11.58
N GLY A 260 -2.55 -10.27 -12.37
CA GLY A 260 -2.42 -9.77 -13.75
C GLY A 260 -2.26 -8.24 -13.78
N ASN A 261 -3.08 -7.55 -14.59
CA ASN A 261 -3.07 -6.08 -14.71
C ASN A 261 -4.32 -5.42 -14.12
N SER A 262 -5.08 -6.14 -13.30
CA SER A 262 -6.34 -5.67 -12.75
C SER A 262 -6.46 -5.95 -11.25
N GLY A 263 -7.46 -5.37 -10.63
CA GLY A 263 -7.83 -5.65 -9.25
C GLY A 263 -7.11 -4.82 -8.19
N LEU A 264 -6.24 -3.86 -8.55
CA LEU A 264 -5.72 -2.89 -7.59
C LEU A 264 -6.82 -1.88 -7.26
N THR A 265 -7.16 -1.77 -5.98
CA THR A 265 -8.08 -0.74 -5.46
C THR A 265 -7.42 0.03 -4.33
N LEU A 266 -7.97 1.19 -3.97
CA LEU A 266 -7.48 1.97 -2.83
C LEU A 266 -7.55 1.13 -1.53
N GLU A 267 -8.60 0.37 -1.36
CA GLU A 267 -8.79 -0.53 -0.23
C GLU A 267 -7.69 -1.60 -0.16
N ARG A 268 -7.38 -2.26 -1.28
CA ARG A 268 -6.31 -3.27 -1.34
C ARG A 268 -4.93 -2.69 -1.07
N LEU A 269 -4.64 -1.53 -1.67
CA LEU A 269 -3.38 -0.83 -1.44
C LEU A 269 -3.20 -0.47 0.04
N THR A 270 -4.21 0.14 0.65
CA THR A 270 -4.15 0.54 2.06
C THR A 270 -4.01 -0.66 2.98
N ARG A 271 -4.74 -1.75 2.73
CA ARG A 271 -4.63 -3.00 3.49
C ARG A 271 -3.21 -3.59 3.41
N GLY A 272 -2.60 -3.58 2.23
CA GLY A 272 -1.23 -4.04 2.05
C GLY A 272 -0.23 -3.17 2.81
N ILE A 273 -0.40 -1.85 2.82
CA ILE A 273 0.44 -0.91 3.56
C ILE A 273 0.27 -1.13 5.07
N GLU A 274 -0.97 -1.21 5.56
CA GLU A 274 -1.25 -1.44 6.99
C GLU A 274 -0.63 -2.75 7.48
N PHE A 275 -0.77 -3.84 6.70
CA PHE A 275 -0.11 -5.11 7.02
C PHE A 275 1.41 -4.95 7.09
N ALA A 276 2.03 -4.32 6.11
CA ALA A 276 3.48 -4.15 6.07
C ALA A 276 4.00 -3.34 7.27
N VAL A 277 3.32 -2.25 7.63
CA VAL A 277 3.67 -1.38 8.76
C VAL A 277 3.49 -2.12 10.09
N ASP A 278 2.37 -2.80 10.28
CA ASP A 278 2.07 -3.58 11.50
C ASP A 278 3.08 -4.71 11.72
N ASN A 279 3.64 -5.26 10.63
CA ASN A 279 4.60 -6.34 10.66
C ASN A 279 6.06 -5.89 10.53
N GLY A 280 6.32 -4.61 10.73
CA GLY A 280 7.66 -4.09 10.94
C GLY A 280 8.44 -3.71 9.69
N ALA A 281 7.81 -3.56 8.54
CA ALA A 281 8.48 -3.04 7.35
C ALA A 281 9.09 -1.65 7.64
N ASP A 282 10.34 -1.49 7.23
CA ASP A 282 11.07 -0.22 7.35
C ASP A 282 10.90 0.63 6.09
N ILE A 283 10.73 -0.02 4.94
CA ILE A 283 10.60 0.60 3.62
C ILE A 283 9.45 -0.08 2.87
N LEU A 284 8.66 0.71 2.16
CA LEU A 284 7.66 0.24 1.21
C LEU A 284 8.14 0.53 -0.21
N SER A 285 8.23 -0.51 -1.04
CA SER A 285 8.49 -0.39 -2.48
C SER A 285 7.19 -0.60 -3.23
N ILE A 286 6.70 0.46 -3.87
CA ILE A 286 5.42 0.48 -4.58
C ILE A 286 5.70 0.93 -6.01
N SER A 287 5.85 -0.04 -6.94
CA SER A 287 6.15 0.22 -8.34
C SER A 287 4.85 0.27 -9.17
N GLN A 288 3.94 1.15 -8.76
CA GLN A 288 2.62 1.26 -9.35
C GLN A 288 2.36 2.69 -9.81
N GLY A 289 1.73 2.81 -10.96
CA GLY A 289 1.09 4.03 -11.43
C GLY A 289 -0.34 3.71 -11.83
N TRP A 290 -1.23 4.67 -11.76
CA TRP A 290 -2.61 4.53 -12.20
C TRP A 290 -3.05 5.70 -13.05
N ARG A 291 -3.97 5.40 -13.96
CA ARG A 291 -4.63 6.39 -14.83
C ARG A 291 -6.06 6.59 -14.35
N GLY A 292 -6.62 7.76 -14.57
CA GLY A 292 -8.01 8.06 -14.28
C GLY A 292 -8.21 9.23 -13.32
N SER A 293 -9.42 9.39 -12.82
CA SER A 293 -9.83 10.50 -11.94
C SER A 293 -9.00 10.61 -10.65
N TYR A 294 -8.50 9.49 -10.16
CA TYR A 294 -7.57 9.45 -9.02
C TYR A 294 -6.24 10.17 -9.31
N ALA A 295 -5.74 10.13 -10.56
CA ALA A 295 -4.48 10.78 -10.92
C ALA A 295 -4.53 12.31 -10.77
N THR A 296 -5.69 12.93 -10.93
CA THR A 296 -5.90 14.37 -10.73
C THR A 296 -6.05 14.75 -9.26
N ALA A 297 -6.59 13.87 -8.44
CA ALA A 297 -6.72 14.08 -7.01
C ALA A 297 -5.36 14.00 -6.27
N TYR A 298 -4.35 13.38 -6.88
CA TYR A 298 -3.01 13.16 -6.30
C TYR A 298 -1.91 14.06 -6.87
N ARG A 299 -2.22 14.92 -7.87
CA ARG A 299 -1.26 15.93 -8.33
C ARG A 299 -1.29 17.13 -7.39
N THR A 300 -0.29 17.23 -6.55
CA THR A 300 0.13 18.50 -5.96
C THR A 300 1.10 19.16 -6.92
N GLU A 301 0.82 20.37 -7.33
CA GLU A 301 1.81 21.29 -7.93
C GLU A 301 2.91 21.62 -6.91
#